data_71558af419479840869bff785c424705
#
_entry.id   71558af419479840869bff785c424705
#
_cell.length_a   1.000
_cell.length_b   1.000
_cell.length_c   1.000
_cell.angle_alpha   90.00
_cell.angle_beta   90.00
_cell.angle_gamma   90.00
#
_symmetry.space_group_name_H-M   'P 1'
#
loop_
_entity.id
_entity.type
_entity.pdbx_description
1 polymer ?
#
loop_
_entity_poly.entity_id
_entity_poly.type
_entity_poly.pdbx_seq_one_letter_code
_entity_poly.pdbx_strand_id
1 'polypeptide(L)'
;HNKIGIMVCGHGSRSNVAVKQFAALVKQLPMHIPNWPIEHGYLEFSNPVISAGLDKLREQGCNHILAIPGMLFAAMHAKNDIPSVLNSYALLHNVKIEYGRDLGIDPKMINAAAARVNEAIDAANKQSEPISRADTCLVVIGRGASDPDANSNISKVSRLLMEKTGLGWTEVGYSGVTFPLVQPCLEHVVKLNYKRIVVFPYFLFAGILIDRIYGFTDIVARANPNIHIIKANYLNDHPQVLATFAERANEILEGKNNMNCNMCKYREQVLGFESEVGLPQESHHHHVE
;
A
#
# COMPACT_ATOMS: atom_id res chain seq x y z
N HIS A 1 -32.37 -1.83 -13.26
CA HIS A 1 -31.65 -0.74 -12.58
C HIS A 1 -30.30 -1.27 -12.07
N ASN A 2 -29.19 -0.66 -12.50
CA ASN A 2 -27.86 -1.00 -11.97
C ASN A 2 -27.71 -0.47 -10.55
N LYS A 3 -27.47 -1.36 -9.59
CA LYS A 3 -27.10 -0.98 -8.24
C LYS A 3 -25.61 -1.23 -8.03
N ILE A 4 -24.88 -0.15 -7.80
CA ILE A 4 -23.42 -0.18 -7.64
C ILE A 4 -23.06 -0.45 -6.18
N GLY A 5 -22.06 -1.31 -5.97
CA GLY A 5 -21.39 -1.52 -4.71
C GLY A 5 -19.88 -1.42 -4.85
N ILE A 6 -19.20 -1.10 -3.75
CA ILE A 6 -17.75 -0.99 -3.68
C ILE A 6 -17.18 -2.18 -2.92
N MET A 7 -16.21 -2.85 -3.52
CA MET A 7 -15.46 -3.94 -2.88
C MET A 7 -14.00 -3.53 -2.71
N VAL A 8 -13.54 -3.43 -1.48
CA VAL A 8 -12.12 -3.17 -1.19
C VAL A 8 -11.41 -4.50 -0.96
N CYS A 9 -10.45 -4.81 -1.80
CA CYS A 9 -9.73 -6.08 -1.80
C CYS A 9 -8.37 -5.93 -1.14
N GLY A 10 -8.13 -6.68 -0.07
CA GLY A 10 -6.84 -6.75 0.61
C GLY A 10 -6.10 -8.04 0.33
N HIS A 11 -4.78 -8.04 0.52
CA HIS A 11 -3.99 -9.27 0.48
C HIS A 11 -4.37 -10.21 1.63
N GLY A 12 -4.54 -9.66 2.81
CA GLY A 12 -4.68 -10.39 4.05
C GLY A 12 -3.40 -10.38 4.88
N SER A 13 -3.52 -10.69 6.15
CA SER A 13 -2.40 -10.71 7.09
C SER A 13 -2.68 -11.67 8.23
N ARG A 14 -1.63 -12.31 8.75
CA ARG A 14 -1.69 -13.06 10.01
C ARG A 14 -1.70 -12.14 11.24
N SER A 15 -1.41 -10.85 11.05
CA SER A 15 -1.46 -9.84 12.10
C SER A 15 -2.89 -9.35 12.34
N ASN A 16 -3.42 -9.59 13.53
CA ASN A 16 -4.75 -9.09 13.93
C ASN A 16 -4.83 -7.56 13.91
N VAL A 17 -3.73 -6.88 14.23
CA VAL A 17 -3.67 -5.41 14.22
C VAL A 17 -3.83 -4.88 12.79
N ALA A 18 -3.14 -5.47 11.82
CA ALA A 18 -3.27 -5.11 10.42
C ALA A 18 -4.71 -5.29 9.91
N VAL A 19 -5.32 -6.43 10.24
CA VAL A 19 -6.72 -6.73 9.85
C VAL A 19 -7.70 -5.72 10.46
N LYS A 20 -7.53 -5.39 11.74
CA LYS A 20 -8.36 -4.40 12.43
C LYS A 20 -8.21 -2.99 11.83
N GLN A 21 -6.99 -2.59 11.49
CA GLN A 21 -6.73 -1.29 10.89
C GLN A 21 -7.34 -1.20 9.48
N PHE A 22 -7.24 -2.26 8.69
CA PHE A 22 -7.88 -2.33 7.38
C PHE A 22 -9.41 -2.20 7.50
N ALA A 23 -10.02 -2.96 8.39
CA ALA A 23 -11.46 -2.88 8.65
C ALA A 23 -11.87 -1.49 9.15
N ALA A 24 -11.10 -0.87 10.03
CA ALA A 24 -11.33 0.49 10.52
C ALA A 24 -11.24 1.54 9.40
N LEU A 25 -10.29 1.38 8.47
CA LEU A 25 -10.18 2.24 7.30
C LEU A 25 -11.44 2.12 6.43
N VAL A 26 -11.87 0.91 6.13
CA VAL A 26 -13.06 0.67 5.29
C VAL A 26 -14.30 1.27 5.93
N LYS A 27 -14.44 1.21 7.25
CA LYS A 27 -15.55 1.84 7.99
C LYS A 27 -15.62 3.35 7.81
N GLN A 28 -14.52 4.02 7.53
CA GLN A 28 -14.47 5.48 7.32
C GLN A 28 -14.72 5.87 5.86
N LEU A 29 -14.63 4.95 4.92
CA LEU A 29 -14.84 5.23 3.49
C LEU A 29 -16.22 5.79 3.15
N PRO A 30 -17.35 5.45 3.83
CA PRO A 30 -18.62 6.05 3.53
C PRO A 30 -18.65 7.58 3.60
N MET A 31 -17.77 8.20 4.38
CA MET A 31 -17.64 9.67 4.44
C MET A 31 -17.11 10.24 3.11
N HIS A 32 -16.35 9.47 2.35
CA HIS A 32 -15.77 9.84 1.05
C HIS A 32 -16.53 9.23 -0.13
N ILE A 33 -17.27 8.15 0.10
CA ILE A 33 -18.05 7.41 -0.91
C ILE A 33 -19.48 7.21 -0.34
N PRO A 34 -20.31 8.27 -0.26
CA PRO A 34 -21.59 8.19 0.43
C PRO A 34 -22.70 7.48 -0.37
N ASN A 35 -22.50 7.30 -1.68
CA ASN A 35 -23.60 6.90 -2.57
C ASN A 35 -23.77 5.39 -2.73
N TRP A 36 -22.77 4.58 -2.32
CA TRP A 36 -22.74 3.15 -2.58
C TRP A 36 -22.37 2.36 -1.33
N PRO A 37 -22.97 1.17 -1.13
CA PRO A 37 -22.54 0.28 -0.06
C PRO A 37 -21.10 -0.21 -0.30
N ILE A 38 -20.34 -0.36 0.78
CA ILE A 38 -18.93 -0.71 0.77
C ILE A 38 -18.73 -1.96 1.61
N GLU A 39 -18.06 -2.95 1.05
CA GLU A 39 -17.60 -4.14 1.75
C GLU A 39 -16.12 -4.37 1.46
N HIS A 40 -15.50 -5.24 2.23
CA HIS A 40 -14.11 -5.63 2.02
C HIS A 40 -13.93 -7.13 2.15
N GLY A 41 -12.79 -7.60 1.67
CA GLY A 41 -12.37 -8.97 1.83
C GLY A 41 -10.91 -9.16 1.49
N TYR A 42 -10.37 -10.27 1.96
CA TYR A 42 -8.97 -10.60 1.82
C TYR A 42 -8.76 -11.78 0.89
N LEU A 43 -7.62 -11.78 0.22
CA LEU A 43 -7.21 -12.84 -0.67
C LEU A 43 -6.91 -14.13 0.12
N GLU A 44 -6.19 -14.00 1.24
CA GLU A 44 -5.75 -15.09 2.09
C GLU A 44 -5.50 -14.65 3.55
N PHE A 45 -5.28 -15.60 4.45
CA PHE A 45 -4.88 -15.43 5.87
C PHE A 45 -5.89 -14.74 6.78
N SER A 46 -6.93 -14.10 6.27
CA SER A 46 -7.82 -13.25 7.07
C SER A 46 -9.26 -13.40 6.62
N ASN A 47 -10.19 -13.14 7.52
CA ASN A 47 -11.62 -13.06 7.24
C ASN A 47 -12.11 -11.60 7.31
N PRO A 48 -13.12 -11.22 6.50
CA PRO A 48 -13.78 -12.05 5.49
C PRO A 48 -12.89 -12.27 4.26
N VAL A 49 -13.07 -13.38 3.56
CA VAL A 49 -12.48 -13.59 2.23
C VAL A 49 -13.21 -12.73 1.19
N ILE A 50 -12.58 -12.49 0.04
CA ILE A 50 -13.14 -11.63 -1.02
C ILE A 50 -14.55 -12.08 -1.43
N SER A 51 -14.76 -13.38 -1.65
CA SER A 51 -16.08 -13.90 -2.02
C SER A 51 -17.16 -13.62 -0.99
N ALA A 52 -16.84 -13.68 0.29
CA ALA A 52 -17.78 -13.36 1.37
C ALA A 52 -18.18 -11.88 1.37
N GLY A 53 -17.25 -10.97 1.11
CA GLY A 53 -17.55 -9.54 0.96
C GLY A 53 -18.42 -9.27 -0.27
N LEU A 54 -18.15 -9.94 -1.38
CA LEU A 54 -18.97 -9.86 -2.59
C LEU A 54 -20.39 -10.40 -2.36
N ASP A 55 -20.53 -11.50 -1.62
CA ASP A 55 -21.85 -12.04 -1.24
C ASP A 55 -22.68 -11.02 -0.47
N LYS A 56 -22.09 -10.29 0.47
CA LYS A 56 -22.78 -9.22 1.21
C LYS A 56 -23.27 -8.10 0.30
N LEU A 57 -22.50 -7.73 -0.72
CA LEU A 57 -22.94 -6.74 -1.70
C LEU A 57 -24.09 -7.26 -2.56
N ARG A 58 -24.03 -8.53 -2.98
CA ARG A 58 -25.14 -9.16 -3.73
C ARG A 58 -26.42 -9.25 -2.89
N GLU A 59 -26.32 -9.62 -1.63
CA GLU A 59 -27.46 -9.65 -0.70
C GLU A 59 -28.11 -8.28 -0.54
N GLN A 60 -27.36 -7.20 -0.67
CA GLN A 60 -27.84 -5.84 -0.70
C GLN A 60 -28.42 -5.43 -2.06
N GLY A 61 -28.44 -6.33 -3.04
CA GLY A 61 -28.97 -6.08 -4.38
C GLY A 61 -27.99 -5.50 -5.38
N CYS A 62 -26.70 -5.39 -5.05
CA CYS A 62 -25.70 -4.89 -5.97
C CYS A 62 -25.45 -5.88 -7.12
N ASN A 63 -25.53 -5.40 -8.34
CA ASN A 63 -25.28 -6.17 -9.56
C ASN A 63 -24.14 -5.61 -10.41
N HIS A 64 -23.58 -4.48 -10.01
CA HIS A 64 -22.42 -3.85 -10.59
C HIS A 64 -21.45 -3.46 -9.47
N ILE A 65 -20.32 -4.14 -9.41
CA ILE A 65 -19.36 -4.00 -8.32
C ILE A 65 -18.09 -3.34 -8.86
N LEU A 66 -17.67 -2.27 -8.17
CA LEU A 66 -16.40 -1.61 -8.40
C LEU A 66 -15.42 -2.13 -7.35
N ALA A 67 -14.45 -2.93 -7.78
CA ALA A 67 -13.46 -3.52 -6.90
C ALA A 67 -12.15 -2.73 -6.94
N ILE A 68 -11.60 -2.43 -5.77
CA ILE A 68 -10.39 -1.63 -5.62
C ILE A 68 -9.37 -2.43 -4.81
N PRO A 69 -8.12 -2.58 -5.31
CA PRO A 69 -7.06 -3.15 -4.48
C PRO A 69 -6.67 -2.15 -3.38
N GLY A 70 -6.79 -2.58 -2.13
CA GLY A 70 -6.31 -1.82 -0.97
C GLY A 70 -4.80 -1.96 -0.80
N MET A 71 -4.05 -1.53 -1.80
CA MET A 71 -2.60 -1.69 -1.92
C MET A 71 -1.96 -0.41 -2.42
N LEU A 72 -0.76 -0.13 -1.92
CA LEU A 72 -0.01 1.05 -2.34
C LEU A 72 0.46 0.95 -3.79
N PHE A 73 1.04 -0.19 -4.17
CA PHE A 73 1.54 -0.44 -5.52
C PHE A 73 1.11 -1.81 -6.03
N ALA A 74 0.71 -1.84 -7.29
CA ALA A 74 0.37 -3.08 -7.96
C ALA A 74 1.61 -3.96 -8.15
N ALA A 75 1.52 -5.18 -7.64
CA ALA A 75 2.46 -6.27 -7.83
C ALA A 75 1.66 -7.55 -8.11
N MET A 76 2.22 -8.72 -7.85
CA MET A 76 1.60 -10.00 -8.17
C MET A 76 0.12 -10.10 -7.72
N HIS A 77 -0.17 -9.77 -6.47
CA HIS A 77 -1.53 -9.91 -5.91
C HIS A 77 -2.54 -8.97 -6.57
N ALA A 78 -2.17 -7.69 -6.80
CA ALA A 78 -3.05 -6.72 -7.44
C ALA A 78 -3.15 -6.93 -8.95
N LYS A 79 -2.07 -7.39 -9.61
CA LYS A 79 -2.01 -7.54 -11.07
C LYS A 79 -2.59 -8.87 -11.57
N ASN A 80 -2.59 -9.92 -10.76
CA ASN A 80 -2.99 -11.28 -11.18
C ASN A 80 -3.99 -11.95 -10.22
N ASP A 81 -3.64 -12.12 -8.96
CA ASP A 81 -4.39 -13.00 -8.05
C ASP A 81 -5.79 -12.46 -7.73
N ILE A 82 -5.90 -11.17 -7.40
CA ILE A 82 -7.20 -10.55 -7.13
C ILE A 82 -8.08 -10.53 -8.38
N PRO A 83 -7.61 -10.12 -9.57
CA PRO A 83 -8.40 -10.20 -10.79
C PRO A 83 -8.92 -11.61 -11.09
N SER A 84 -8.12 -12.65 -10.84
CA SER A 84 -8.54 -14.05 -11.04
C SER A 84 -9.73 -14.42 -10.15
N VAL A 85 -9.68 -14.06 -8.87
CA VAL A 85 -10.78 -14.30 -7.91
C VAL A 85 -12.04 -13.55 -8.33
N LEU A 86 -11.91 -12.27 -8.71
CA LEU A 86 -13.03 -11.43 -9.13
C LEU A 86 -13.67 -11.96 -10.41
N ASN A 87 -12.88 -12.35 -11.40
CA ASN A 87 -13.37 -12.88 -12.67
C ASN A 87 -14.13 -14.20 -12.46
N SER A 88 -13.60 -15.09 -11.64
CA SER A 88 -14.27 -16.37 -11.29
C SER A 88 -15.62 -16.11 -10.62
N TYR A 89 -15.66 -15.19 -9.67
CA TYR A 89 -16.88 -14.81 -8.96
C TYR A 89 -17.92 -14.18 -9.91
N ALA A 90 -17.48 -13.26 -10.77
CA ALA A 90 -18.35 -12.58 -11.72
C ALA A 90 -19.04 -13.57 -12.67
N LEU A 91 -18.30 -14.57 -13.17
CA LEU A 91 -18.85 -15.62 -14.02
C LEU A 91 -19.83 -16.52 -13.28
N LEU A 92 -19.48 -16.94 -12.07
CA LEU A 92 -20.30 -17.87 -11.27
C LEU A 92 -21.65 -17.25 -10.87
N HIS A 93 -21.68 -15.97 -10.55
CA HIS A 93 -22.86 -15.28 -10.01
C HIS A 93 -23.53 -14.32 -10.99
N ASN A 94 -23.04 -14.25 -12.22
CA ASN A 94 -23.56 -13.35 -13.26
C ASN A 94 -23.70 -11.88 -12.79
N VAL A 95 -22.64 -11.36 -12.17
CA VAL A 95 -22.54 -9.96 -11.77
C VAL A 95 -21.43 -9.27 -12.55
N LYS A 96 -21.61 -7.98 -12.81
CA LYS A 96 -20.56 -7.17 -13.43
C LYS A 96 -19.59 -6.71 -12.34
N ILE A 97 -18.30 -7.05 -12.50
CA ILE A 97 -17.22 -6.56 -11.63
C ILE A 97 -16.20 -5.84 -12.50
N GLU A 98 -15.93 -4.57 -12.17
CA GLU A 98 -14.87 -3.79 -12.77
C GLU A 98 -13.78 -3.56 -11.73
N TYR A 99 -12.53 -3.70 -12.14
CA TYR A 99 -11.38 -3.65 -11.25
C TYR A 99 -10.61 -2.35 -11.46
N GLY A 100 -10.42 -1.62 -10.37
CA GLY A 100 -9.65 -0.39 -10.33
C GLY A 100 -8.15 -0.62 -10.14
N ARG A 101 -7.40 0.47 -10.19
CA ARG A 101 -5.96 0.45 -9.95
C ARG A 101 -5.61 0.60 -8.47
N ASP A 102 -4.36 0.33 -8.14
CA ASP A 102 -3.77 0.58 -6.83
C ASP A 102 -3.83 2.06 -6.42
N LEU A 103 -3.48 2.36 -5.19
CA LEU A 103 -3.38 3.75 -4.71
C LEU A 103 -2.29 4.52 -5.47
N GLY A 104 -1.17 3.87 -5.75
CA GLY A 104 -0.13 4.33 -6.68
C GLY A 104 0.52 5.64 -6.30
N ILE A 105 1.07 6.30 -7.31
CA ILE A 105 1.64 7.63 -7.19
C ILE A 105 0.51 8.65 -7.41
N ASP A 106 0.14 9.34 -6.35
CA ASP A 106 -0.95 10.31 -6.35
C ASP A 106 -0.58 11.49 -5.43
N PRO A 107 -0.88 12.74 -5.80
CA PRO A 107 -0.59 13.89 -4.95
C PRO A 107 -1.15 13.74 -3.53
N LYS A 108 -2.34 13.15 -3.38
CA LYS A 108 -2.96 12.90 -2.07
C LYS A 108 -2.16 11.91 -1.23
N MET A 109 -1.61 10.86 -1.83
CA MET A 109 -0.74 9.90 -1.15
C MET A 109 0.57 10.54 -0.71
N ILE A 110 1.16 11.39 -1.54
CA ILE A 110 2.37 12.15 -1.18
C ILE A 110 2.07 13.15 -0.06
N ASN A 111 0.90 13.78 -0.06
CA ASN A 111 0.46 14.65 1.04
C ASN A 111 0.33 13.90 2.36
N ALA A 112 -0.28 12.71 2.34
CA ALA A 112 -0.39 11.86 3.52
C ALA A 112 0.98 11.45 4.06
N ALA A 113 1.87 11.02 3.18
CA ALA A 113 3.24 10.66 3.54
C ALA A 113 4.03 11.83 4.12
N ALA A 114 3.95 13.01 3.48
CA ALA A 114 4.59 14.22 3.97
C ALA A 114 4.08 14.62 5.36
N ALA A 115 2.78 14.47 5.61
CA ALA A 115 2.20 14.73 6.93
C ALA A 115 2.82 13.83 8.01
N ARG A 116 2.99 12.52 7.73
CA ARG A 116 3.63 11.58 8.66
C ARG A 116 5.09 11.93 8.94
N VAL A 117 5.83 12.27 7.92
CA VAL A 117 7.23 12.71 8.05
C VAL A 117 7.33 14.00 8.87
N ASN A 118 6.50 14.98 8.55
CA ASN A 118 6.47 16.27 9.27
C ASN A 118 6.07 16.11 10.74
N GLU A 119 5.10 15.26 11.06
CA GLU A 119 4.72 14.94 12.45
C GLU A 119 5.92 14.44 13.26
N ALA A 120 6.71 13.54 12.68
CA ALA A 120 7.91 13.01 13.36
C ALA A 120 8.97 14.07 13.57
N ILE A 121 9.24 14.92 12.57
CA ILE A 121 10.22 16.01 12.64
C ILE A 121 9.78 17.05 13.66
N ASP A 122 8.52 17.48 13.63
CA ASP A 122 8.00 18.48 14.56
C ASP A 122 8.04 17.98 16.01
N ALA A 123 7.67 16.72 16.25
CA ALA A 123 7.79 16.11 17.58
C ALA A 123 9.25 16.07 18.07
N ALA A 124 10.18 15.67 17.21
CA ALA A 124 11.60 15.61 17.53
C ALA A 124 12.18 17.00 17.85
N ASN A 125 11.82 18.02 17.07
CA ASN A 125 12.26 19.39 17.29
C ASN A 125 11.67 20.05 18.53
N LYS A 126 10.58 19.52 19.09
CA LYS A 126 10.02 19.95 20.37
C LYS A 126 10.69 19.27 21.57
N GLN A 127 11.13 18.03 21.39
CA GLN A 127 11.71 17.20 22.47
C GLN A 127 13.22 17.36 22.63
N SER A 128 13.90 17.82 21.60
CA SER A 128 15.35 18.00 21.57
C SER A 128 15.72 19.27 20.81
N GLU A 129 17.02 19.58 20.75
CA GLU A 129 17.50 20.70 19.98
C GLU A 129 17.07 20.58 18.50
N PRO A 130 16.47 21.62 17.92
CA PRO A 130 16.01 21.60 16.55
C PRO A 130 17.14 21.36 15.56
N ILE A 131 16.89 20.46 14.60
CA ILE A 131 17.78 20.18 13.48
C ILE A 131 17.12 20.65 12.20
N SER A 132 17.88 21.34 11.34
CA SER A 132 17.38 21.87 10.08
C SER A 132 16.95 20.77 9.12
N ARG A 133 16.05 21.09 8.21
CA ARG A 133 15.64 20.15 7.15
C ARG A 133 16.80 19.82 6.22
N ALA A 134 17.69 20.77 5.93
CA ALA A 134 18.88 20.53 5.11
C ALA A 134 19.86 19.53 5.74
N ASP A 135 19.90 19.45 7.07
CA ASP A 135 20.74 18.50 7.83
C ASP A 135 20.03 17.17 8.12
N THR A 136 18.88 16.94 7.53
CA THR A 136 18.04 15.74 7.73
C THR A 136 17.97 14.89 6.45
N CYS A 137 18.22 13.60 6.60
CA CYS A 137 18.06 12.60 5.54
C CYS A 137 16.79 11.78 5.79
N LEU A 138 15.97 11.62 4.75
CA LEU A 138 14.79 10.75 4.75
C LEU A 138 15.18 9.36 4.24
N VAL A 139 14.77 8.32 4.95
CA VAL A 139 14.88 6.94 4.49
C VAL A 139 13.49 6.37 4.35
N VAL A 140 13.06 6.13 3.12
CA VAL A 140 11.76 5.54 2.81
C VAL A 140 11.94 4.04 2.69
N ILE A 141 11.18 3.29 3.48
CA ILE A 141 11.22 1.84 3.47
C ILE A 141 9.96 1.29 2.82
N GLY A 142 10.13 0.65 1.68
CA GLY A 142 9.07 -0.10 1.01
C GLY A 142 9.02 -1.55 1.49
N ARG A 143 7.93 -2.24 1.16
CA ARG A 143 7.81 -3.67 1.47
C ARG A 143 8.83 -4.51 0.71
N GLY A 144 9.07 -4.18 -0.56
CA GLY A 144 9.80 -4.99 -1.51
C GLY A 144 8.90 -6.00 -2.22
N ALA A 145 9.18 -6.22 -3.48
CA ALA A 145 8.45 -7.14 -4.34
C ALA A 145 9.39 -7.79 -5.35
N SER A 146 8.94 -8.88 -5.97
CA SER A 146 9.62 -9.47 -7.14
C SER A 146 9.35 -8.69 -8.43
N ASP A 147 8.48 -7.68 -8.37
CA ASP A 147 8.12 -6.82 -9.49
C ASP A 147 8.95 -5.51 -9.46
N PRO A 148 9.86 -5.30 -10.41
CA PRO A 148 10.68 -4.08 -10.46
C PRO A 148 9.86 -2.79 -10.61
N ASP A 149 8.69 -2.85 -11.23
CA ASP A 149 7.78 -1.71 -11.33
C ASP A 149 7.32 -1.24 -9.94
N ALA A 150 6.87 -2.16 -9.09
CA ALA A 150 6.51 -1.86 -7.71
C ALA A 150 7.69 -1.31 -6.90
N ASN A 151 8.87 -1.90 -7.04
CA ASN A 151 10.09 -1.45 -6.35
C ASN A 151 10.51 -0.04 -6.79
N SER A 152 10.43 0.26 -8.09
CA SER A 152 10.81 1.58 -8.62
C SER A 152 9.87 2.69 -8.15
N ASN A 153 8.63 2.38 -7.86
CA ASN A 153 7.66 3.35 -7.32
C ASN A 153 8.09 3.91 -5.97
N ILE A 154 8.75 3.13 -5.13
CA ILE A 154 9.29 3.62 -3.85
C ILE A 154 10.37 4.70 -4.08
N SER A 155 11.22 4.53 -5.06
CA SER A 155 12.22 5.55 -5.44
C SER A 155 11.54 6.83 -5.91
N LYS A 156 10.46 6.73 -6.65
CA LYS A 156 9.66 7.88 -7.09
C LYS A 156 9.00 8.60 -5.92
N VAL A 157 8.38 7.86 -5.00
CA VAL A 157 7.81 8.42 -3.76
C VAL A 157 8.87 9.15 -2.95
N SER A 158 10.02 8.53 -2.77
CA SER A 158 11.15 9.08 -2.03
C SER A 158 11.59 10.44 -2.60
N ARG A 159 11.74 10.54 -3.90
CA ARG A 159 12.10 11.82 -4.56
C ARG A 159 11.02 12.88 -4.39
N LEU A 160 9.76 12.53 -4.61
CA LEU A 160 8.65 13.47 -4.45
C LEU A 160 8.52 13.97 -3.01
N LEU A 161 8.73 13.09 -2.02
CA LEU A 161 8.72 13.46 -0.60
C LEU A 161 9.88 14.38 -0.24
N MET A 162 11.09 14.11 -0.74
CA MET A 162 12.24 14.97 -0.49
C MET A 162 11.97 16.40 -0.96
N GLU A 163 11.45 16.57 -2.16
CA GLU A 163 11.12 17.88 -2.71
C GLU A 163 9.99 18.56 -1.94
N LYS A 164 8.94 17.81 -1.59
CA LYS A 164 7.80 18.35 -0.85
C LYS A 164 8.13 18.76 0.58
N THR A 165 8.98 18.02 1.26
CA THR A 165 9.35 18.29 2.65
C THR A 165 10.56 19.19 2.79
N GLY A 166 11.32 19.42 1.72
CA GLY A 166 12.52 20.23 1.74
C GLY A 166 13.69 19.60 2.50
N LEU A 167 13.70 18.28 2.66
CA LEU A 167 14.78 17.56 3.33
C LEU A 167 16.04 17.52 2.48
N GLY A 168 17.20 17.41 3.15
CA GLY A 168 18.51 17.55 2.49
C GLY A 168 18.86 16.39 1.56
N TRP A 169 18.37 15.17 1.86
CA TRP A 169 18.64 13.98 1.07
C TRP A 169 17.59 12.91 1.32
N THR A 170 17.56 11.91 0.44
CA THR A 170 16.70 10.75 0.62
C THR A 170 17.37 9.47 0.12
N GLU A 171 17.08 8.36 0.77
CA GLU A 171 17.48 7.00 0.38
C GLU A 171 16.29 6.05 0.50
N VAL A 172 16.37 4.92 -0.19
CA VAL A 172 15.35 3.88 -0.23
C VAL A 172 15.91 2.56 0.26
N GLY A 173 15.16 1.88 1.12
CA GLY A 173 15.39 0.50 1.50
C GLY A 173 14.09 -0.31 1.47
N TYR A 174 14.20 -1.61 1.70
CA TYR A 174 13.07 -2.53 1.63
C TYR A 174 13.06 -3.47 2.85
N SER A 175 11.87 -3.83 3.28
CA SER A 175 11.69 -4.74 4.41
C SER A 175 11.99 -6.20 4.07
N GLY A 176 11.99 -6.55 2.78
CA GLY A 176 12.28 -7.91 2.30
C GLY A 176 12.23 -8.00 0.78
N VAL A 177 12.47 -9.21 0.27
CA VAL A 177 12.36 -9.61 -1.13
C VAL A 177 13.40 -8.98 -2.06
N THR A 178 13.68 -7.70 -1.93
CA THR A 178 14.65 -6.96 -2.75
C THR A 178 15.61 -6.15 -1.89
N PHE A 179 16.69 -5.65 -2.49
CA PHE A 179 17.76 -4.93 -1.82
C PHE A 179 17.78 -3.44 -2.18
N PRO A 180 18.34 -2.57 -1.29
CA PRO A 180 18.92 -2.89 0.02
C PRO A 180 17.86 -3.19 1.08
N LEU A 181 18.15 -4.12 1.98
CA LEU A 181 17.36 -4.36 3.17
C LEU A 181 17.55 -3.21 4.19
N VAL A 182 16.68 -3.17 5.21
CA VAL A 182 16.59 -2.03 6.14
C VAL A 182 17.92 -1.75 6.84
N GLN A 183 18.51 -2.73 7.51
CA GLN A 183 19.74 -2.51 8.27
C GLN A 183 20.92 -2.08 7.40
N PRO A 184 21.24 -2.78 6.29
CA PRO A 184 22.30 -2.33 5.38
C PRO A 184 22.03 -0.95 4.79
N CYS A 185 20.79 -0.61 4.48
CA CYS A 185 20.41 0.71 4.00
C CYS A 185 20.73 1.79 5.03
N LEU A 186 20.32 1.60 6.28
CA LEU A 186 20.58 2.55 7.38
C LEU A 186 22.07 2.67 7.68
N GLU A 187 22.81 1.59 7.69
CA GLU A 187 24.27 1.60 7.87
C GLU A 187 24.99 2.37 6.76
N HIS A 188 24.47 2.30 5.53
CA HIS A 188 24.95 3.12 4.43
C HIS A 188 24.64 4.60 4.63
N VAL A 189 23.42 4.92 5.02
CA VAL A 189 22.96 6.31 5.23
C VAL A 189 23.72 7.00 6.37
N VAL A 190 24.07 6.27 7.43
CA VAL A 190 24.92 6.77 8.53
C VAL A 190 26.23 7.37 8.00
N LYS A 191 26.81 6.79 6.97
CA LYS A 191 28.07 7.27 6.36
C LYS A 191 27.94 8.60 5.62
N LEU A 192 26.71 9.05 5.34
CA LEU A 192 26.46 10.34 4.67
C LEU A 192 26.59 11.53 5.62
N ASN A 193 26.71 11.29 6.92
CA ASN A 193 26.95 12.29 7.96
C ASN A 193 25.86 13.37 8.10
N TYR A 194 24.60 13.03 7.84
CA TYR A 194 23.49 13.90 8.21
C TYR A 194 23.29 13.90 9.73
N LYS A 195 22.89 15.03 10.29
CA LYS A 195 22.65 15.15 11.73
C LYS A 195 21.43 14.38 12.19
N ARG A 196 20.43 14.25 11.32
CA ARG A 196 19.19 13.50 11.58
C ARG A 196 18.88 12.57 10.44
N ILE A 197 18.36 11.39 10.78
CA ILE A 197 17.77 10.43 9.85
C ILE A 197 16.32 10.20 10.27
N VAL A 198 15.37 10.36 9.34
CA VAL A 198 13.97 10.00 9.52
C VAL A 198 13.71 8.71 8.78
N VAL A 199 13.33 7.65 9.51
CA VAL A 199 12.94 6.35 8.91
C VAL A 199 11.43 6.34 8.77
N PHE A 200 10.95 6.27 7.54
CA PHE A 200 9.54 6.30 7.19
C PHE A 200 9.13 5.01 6.48
N PRO A 201 8.37 4.13 7.14
CA PRO A 201 7.78 2.98 6.46
C PRO A 201 6.64 3.41 5.54
N TYR A 202 6.79 3.18 4.23
CA TYR A 202 5.72 3.43 3.26
C TYR A 202 4.78 2.22 3.22
N PHE A 203 3.91 2.15 4.22
CA PHE A 203 2.96 1.07 4.48
C PHE A 203 1.62 1.66 4.86
N LEU A 204 0.54 0.94 4.56
CA LEU A 204 -0.81 1.32 4.99
C LEU A 204 -1.07 0.96 6.45
N PHE A 205 -0.67 -0.23 6.88
CA PHE A 205 -1.07 -0.78 8.17
C PHE A 205 0.11 -1.32 8.97
N ALA A 206 -0.08 -1.43 10.29
CA ALA A 206 0.83 -2.11 11.19
C ALA A 206 1.01 -3.59 10.81
N GLY A 207 2.00 -4.21 11.36
CA GLY A 207 2.29 -5.62 11.21
C GLY A 207 3.73 -5.94 11.58
N ILE A 208 4.09 -7.21 11.43
CA ILE A 208 5.42 -7.70 11.81
C ILE A 208 6.54 -6.99 11.03
N LEU A 209 6.29 -6.59 9.77
CA LEU A 209 7.30 -5.90 8.97
C LEU A 209 7.60 -4.50 9.51
N ILE A 210 6.57 -3.78 9.96
CA ILE A 210 6.75 -2.47 10.63
C ILE A 210 7.57 -2.64 11.91
N ASP A 211 7.26 -3.63 12.74
CA ASP A 211 7.99 -3.91 13.98
C ASP A 211 9.46 -4.21 13.69
N ARG A 212 9.74 -4.99 12.66
CA ARG A 212 11.11 -5.29 12.21
C ARG A 212 11.85 -4.05 11.71
N ILE A 213 11.18 -3.20 10.92
CA ILE A 213 11.76 -1.94 10.44
C ILE A 213 12.19 -1.08 11.62
N TYR A 214 11.30 -0.90 12.59
CA TYR A 214 11.61 -0.11 13.80
C TYR A 214 12.67 -0.77 14.69
N GLY A 215 12.68 -2.09 14.78
CA GLY A 215 13.70 -2.85 15.48
C GLY A 215 15.11 -2.66 14.89
N PHE A 216 15.26 -2.75 13.57
CA PHE A 216 16.52 -2.46 12.89
C PHE A 216 16.93 -0.98 13.04
N THR A 217 15.97 -0.08 13.00
CA THR A 217 16.20 1.35 13.23
C THR A 217 16.80 1.59 14.63
N ASP A 218 16.25 0.95 15.64
CA ASP A 218 16.75 1.05 17.01
C ASP A 218 18.17 0.47 17.17
N ILE A 219 18.49 -0.63 16.50
CA ILE A 219 19.82 -1.21 16.48
C ILE A 219 20.84 -0.22 15.92
N VAL A 220 20.55 0.37 14.76
CA VAL A 220 21.44 1.33 14.12
C VAL A 220 21.57 2.63 14.93
N ALA A 221 20.47 3.09 15.55
CA ALA A 221 20.48 4.27 16.42
C ALA A 221 21.39 4.07 17.63
N ARG A 222 21.33 2.92 18.29
CA ARG A 222 22.21 2.60 19.42
C ARG A 222 23.69 2.54 19.02
N ALA A 223 23.98 2.05 17.83
CA ALA A 223 25.36 1.99 17.31
C ALA A 223 25.90 3.36 16.87
N ASN A 224 25.06 4.36 16.69
CA ASN A 224 25.42 5.70 16.18
C ASN A 224 24.80 6.80 17.03
N PRO A 225 25.19 6.94 18.31
CA PRO A 225 24.54 7.87 19.24
C PRO A 225 24.75 9.35 18.89
N ASN A 226 25.67 9.67 18.02
CA ASN A 226 25.91 11.03 17.51
C ASN A 226 24.97 11.46 16.40
N ILE A 227 24.14 10.55 15.87
CA ILE A 227 23.14 10.84 14.85
C ILE A 227 21.76 10.73 15.49
N HIS A 228 20.91 11.72 15.26
CA HIS A 228 19.52 11.68 15.73
C HIS A 228 18.64 10.89 14.76
N ILE A 229 18.43 9.61 15.06
CA ILE A 229 17.60 8.73 14.22
C ILE A 229 16.20 8.65 14.83
N ILE A 230 15.20 9.05 14.06
CA ILE A 230 13.79 9.06 14.45
C ILE A 230 12.94 8.19 13.53
N LYS A 231 11.79 7.76 14.05
CA LYS A 231 10.83 6.92 13.34
C LYS A 231 9.56 7.71 13.06
N ALA A 232 9.15 7.76 11.80
CA ALA A 232 7.84 8.29 11.42
C ALA A 232 6.80 7.16 11.45
N ASN A 233 5.56 7.51 11.72
CA ASN A 233 4.44 6.59 11.60
C ASN A 233 4.16 6.27 10.12
N TYR A 234 3.58 5.11 9.87
CA TYR A 234 3.08 4.71 8.56
C TYR A 234 1.77 5.45 8.21
N LEU A 235 1.25 5.24 7.01
CA LEU A 235 0.13 6.01 6.44
C LEU A 235 -1.18 5.84 7.21
N ASN A 236 -1.56 4.60 7.50
CA ASN A 236 -2.82 4.22 8.14
C ASN A 236 -4.04 4.87 7.46
N ASP A 237 -5.00 5.35 8.22
CA ASP A 237 -6.27 5.93 7.79
C ASP A 237 -6.21 7.46 7.63
N HIS A 238 -5.08 8.00 7.19
CA HIS A 238 -4.97 9.43 6.93
C HIS A 238 -6.06 9.87 5.95
N PRO A 239 -6.72 11.05 6.16
CA PRO A 239 -7.82 11.50 5.31
C PRO A 239 -7.49 11.52 3.81
N GLN A 240 -6.25 11.83 3.44
CA GLN A 240 -5.80 11.82 2.04
C GLN A 240 -5.69 10.41 1.47
N VAL A 241 -5.44 9.40 2.29
CA VAL A 241 -5.50 7.99 1.89
C VAL A 241 -6.95 7.61 1.56
N LEU A 242 -7.88 7.95 2.44
CA LEU A 242 -9.32 7.71 2.23
C LEU A 242 -9.83 8.40 0.95
N ALA A 243 -9.44 9.64 0.72
CA ALA A 243 -9.78 10.38 -0.50
C ALA A 243 -9.22 9.70 -1.76
N THR A 244 -8.06 9.07 -1.67
CA THR A 244 -7.48 8.32 -2.79
C THR A 244 -8.30 7.08 -3.12
N PHE A 245 -8.77 6.34 -2.12
CA PHE A 245 -9.70 5.23 -2.35
C PHE A 245 -10.96 5.69 -3.08
N ALA A 246 -11.54 6.82 -2.67
CA ALA A 246 -12.72 7.38 -3.33
C ALA A 246 -12.45 7.72 -4.80
N GLU A 247 -11.30 8.32 -5.10
CA GLU A 247 -10.92 8.63 -6.48
C GLU A 247 -10.73 7.35 -7.31
N ARG A 248 -10.16 6.30 -6.74
CA ARG A 248 -9.99 5.01 -7.44
C ARG A 248 -11.34 4.39 -7.82
N ALA A 249 -12.36 4.53 -6.99
CA ALA A 249 -13.72 4.09 -7.31
C ALA A 249 -14.31 4.92 -8.47
N ASN A 250 -14.22 6.23 -8.40
CA ASN A 250 -14.76 7.12 -9.42
C ASN A 250 -14.08 6.96 -10.77
N GLU A 251 -12.76 6.75 -10.80
CA GLU A 251 -11.98 6.50 -12.02
C GLU A 251 -12.52 5.31 -12.83
N ILE A 252 -13.02 4.27 -12.16
CA ILE A 252 -13.57 3.10 -12.85
C ILE A 252 -14.75 3.50 -13.72
N LEU A 253 -15.66 4.32 -13.20
CA LEU A 253 -16.83 4.81 -13.92
C LEU A 253 -16.46 5.77 -15.06
N GLU A 254 -15.33 6.46 -14.92
CA GLU A 254 -14.81 7.36 -15.95
C GLU A 254 -13.94 6.66 -17.00
N GLY A 255 -13.68 5.36 -16.85
CA GLY A 255 -12.80 4.60 -17.73
C GLY A 255 -11.31 4.95 -17.62
N LYS A 256 -10.87 5.49 -16.49
CA LYS A 256 -9.49 5.93 -16.22
C LYS A 256 -8.74 5.04 -15.22
N ASN A 257 -9.14 3.79 -15.12
CA ASN A 257 -8.67 2.86 -14.08
C ASN A 257 -7.54 1.92 -14.53
N ASN A 258 -6.78 2.30 -15.54
CA ASN A 258 -5.68 1.47 -16.05
C ASN A 258 -4.47 1.49 -15.10
N MET A 259 -4.04 0.30 -14.69
CA MET A 259 -2.77 0.13 -13.98
C MET A 259 -1.58 0.39 -14.92
N ASN A 260 -0.43 0.77 -14.36
CA ASN A 260 0.82 0.77 -15.09
C ASN A 260 1.27 -0.67 -15.34
N CYS A 261 1.01 -1.18 -16.55
CA CYS A 261 1.37 -2.53 -16.95
C CYS A 261 2.55 -2.59 -17.93
N ASN A 262 3.18 -1.46 -18.27
CA ASN A 262 4.22 -1.44 -19.30
C ASN A 262 5.44 -2.29 -18.94
N MET A 263 5.77 -2.41 -17.66
CA MET A 263 6.85 -3.22 -17.14
C MET A 263 6.36 -4.45 -16.37
N CYS A 264 5.08 -4.81 -16.54
CA CYS A 264 4.49 -5.94 -15.83
C CYS A 264 4.96 -7.27 -16.43
N LYS A 265 5.51 -8.16 -15.57
CA LYS A 265 5.93 -9.50 -16.00
C LYS A 265 4.80 -10.37 -16.54
N TYR A 266 3.55 -10.07 -16.22
CA TYR A 266 2.38 -10.78 -16.74
C TYR A 266 1.94 -10.32 -18.13
N ARG A 267 2.55 -9.26 -18.66
CA ARG A 267 2.42 -8.89 -20.08
C ARG A 267 3.35 -9.69 -20.98
N GLU A 268 4.44 -10.16 -20.44
CA GLU A 268 5.33 -11.07 -21.18
C GLU A 268 4.63 -12.42 -21.29
N GLN A 269 4.51 -12.91 -22.51
CA GLN A 269 3.91 -14.22 -22.75
C GLN A 269 4.76 -15.30 -22.08
N VAL A 270 4.11 -16.09 -21.23
CA VAL A 270 4.71 -17.32 -20.73
C VAL A 270 4.47 -18.36 -21.82
N LEU A 271 5.54 -18.74 -22.51
CA LEU A 271 5.49 -19.72 -23.61
C LEU A 271 4.75 -20.99 -23.16
N GLY A 272 3.70 -21.35 -23.89
CA GLY A 272 2.86 -22.51 -23.62
C GLY A 272 1.61 -22.25 -22.75
N PHE A 273 1.44 -21.03 -22.24
CA PHE A 273 0.32 -20.64 -21.37
C PHE A 273 -0.39 -19.37 -21.84
N GLU A 274 -0.22 -18.98 -23.09
CA GLU A 274 -0.74 -17.74 -23.66
C GLU A 274 -2.27 -17.68 -23.57
N SER A 275 -2.94 -18.82 -23.68
CA SER A 275 -4.40 -18.93 -23.60
C SER A 275 -4.95 -18.77 -22.19
N GLU A 276 -4.08 -18.86 -21.17
CA GLU A 276 -4.49 -18.80 -19.76
C GLU A 276 -4.37 -17.37 -19.18
N VAL A 277 -3.78 -16.44 -19.93
CA VAL A 277 -3.63 -15.06 -19.49
C VAL A 277 -5.00 -14.40 -19.28
N GLY A 278 -5.28 -14.00 -18.04
CA GLY A 278 -6.55 -13.37 -17.67
C GLY A 278 -7.74 -14.31 -17.46
N LEU A 279 -7.55 -15.62 -17.59
CA LEU A 279 -8.59 -16.59 -17.28
C LEU A 279 -8.71 -16.81 -15.77
N PRO A 280 -9.91 -17.25 -15.31
CA PRO A 280 -10.10 -17.69 -13.93
C PRO A 280 -9.13 -18.81 -13.58
N GLN A 281 -8.46 -18.69 -12.45
CA GLN A 281 -7.51 -19.69 -11.96
C GLN A 281 -8.00 -20.29 -10.63
N GLU A 282 -7.65 -21.53 -10.36
CA GLU A 282 -7.87 -22.11 -9.05
C GLU A 282 -7.01 -21.38 -8.01
N SER A 283 -7.65 -21.03 -6.90
CA SER A 283 -6.97 -20.34 -5.81
C SER A 283 -6.11 -21.32 -5.02
N HIS A 284 -4.84 -20.99 -4.87
CA HIS A 284 -3.90 -21.70 -3.98
C HIS A 284 -3.72 -20.96 -2.65
N HIS A 285 -4.67 -20.10 -2.30
CA HIS A 285 -4.57 -19.26 -1.12
C HIS A 285 -5.00 -19.97 0.16
N HIS A 286 -4.34 -19.66 1.26
CA HIS A 286 -4.66 -20.18 2.57
C HIS A 286 -5.79 -19.36 3.21
N HIS A 287 -6.93 -20.01 3.43
CA HIS A 287 -8.05 -19.40 4.14
C HIS A 287 -8.01 -19.80 5.61
N VAL A 288 -8.48 -18.90 6.47
CA VAL A 288 -8.71 -19.19 7.88
C VAL A 288 -10.10 -19.82 7.99
N GLU A 289 -10.20 -21.01 8.59
CA GLU A 289 -11.47 -21.69 8.89
C GLU A 289 -12.23 -20.97 10.02
#